data_fd2be1b254b932b4be0c5012ed444893
#
_entry.id   fd2be1b254b932b4be0c5012ed444893
#
_cell.length_a   1.000
_cell.length_b   1.000
_cell.length_c   1.000
_cell.angle_alpha   90.00
_cell.angle_beta   90.00
_cell.angle_gamma   90.00
#
_symmetry.space_group_name_H-M   'P 1'
#
loop_
_entity.id
_entity.type
_entity.pdbx_description
1 polymer ?
#
loop_
_entity_poly.entity_id
_entity_poly.type
_entity_poly.pdbx_seq_one_letter_code
_entity_poly.pdbx_strand_id
1 'polypeptide(L)'
;MFLLISLIKHVWLVYDKDDFPPSDFDNTYYKCAKISTPDIKYHALYSNECIELWFLLHFEYLQSAIHRNDYYPKLSNYLDVKYQKNMDSMYQMLKPFMKVAITNAKRLDESYSNLPPTKCYPATKVYEIFDFLKDYIKV
;
A
#
# COMPACT_ATOMS: atom_id res chain seq x y z
N MET A 1 -38.09 20.19 -5.55
CA MET A 1 -36.69 20.26 -5.89
C MET A 1 -35.96 19.07 -5.31
N PHE A 2 -35.30 18.31 -6.15
CA PHE A 2 -34.54 17.15 -5.72
C PHE A 2 -33.08 17.53 -5.55
N LEU A 3 -32.52 17.29 -4.36
CA LEU A 3 -31.12 17.40 -4.16
C LEU A 3 -30.48 16.05 -4.47
N LEU A 4 -29.84 15.93 -5.63
CA LEU A 4 -29.06 14.75 -5.97
C LEU A 4 -27.68 14.87 -5.32
N ILE A 5 -27.50 14.16 -4.22
CA ILE A 5 -26.18 13.98 -3.65
C ILE A 5 -25.57 12.75 -4.30
N SER A 6 -24.67 12.98 -5.23
CA SER A 6 -23.88 11.89 -5.83
C SER A 6 -22.80 11.48 -4.85
N LEU A 7 -22.93 10.28 -4.26
CA LEU A 7 -21.90 9.68 -3.45
C LEU A 7 -20.96 8.89 -4.35
N ILE A 8 -19.72 9.34 -4.47
CA ILE A 8 -18.69 8.59 -5.20
C ILE A 8 -18.32 7.37 -4.36
N LYS A 9 -18.41 6.20 -5.00
CA LYS A 9 -17.94 4.95 -4.37
C LYS A 9 -16.48 4.75 -4.70
N HIS A 10 -15.74 4.29 -3.72
CA HIS A 10 -14.33 3.92 -3.89
C HIS A 10 -14.17 2.42 -3.62
N VAL A 11 -13.48 1.75 -4.53
CA VAL A 11 -13.13 0.35 -4.39
C VAL A 11 -11.60 0.26 -4.35
N TRP A 12 -11.09 -0.30 -3.27
CA TRP A 12 -9.66 -0.39 -3.02
C TRP A 12 -9.20 -1.83 -3.17
N LEU A 13 -8.38 -2.09 -4.18
CA LEU A 13 -7.81 -3.40 -4.45
C LEU A 13 -6.42 -3.44 -3.83
N VAL A 14 -6.27 -4.19 -2.75
CA VAL A 14 -4.99 -4.33 -2.04
C VAL A 14 -4.39 -5.69 -2.39
N TYR A 15 -3.22 -5.69 -3.01
CA TYR A 15 -2.61 -6.93 -3.48
C TYR A 15 -1.09 -6.83 -3.54
N ASP A 16 -0.45 -7.99 -3.48
CA ASP A 16 0.99 -8.12 -3.56
C ASP A 16 1.41 -8.51 -4.98
N LYS A 17 2.61 -8.10 -5.38
CA LYS A 17 3.19 -8.56 -6.64
C LYS A 17 3.51 -10.05 -6.57
N ASP A 18 4.22 -10.48 -5.54
CA ASP A 18 4.58 -11.88 -5.25
C ASP A 18 4.75 -12.74 -6.52
N ASP A 19 3.84 -13.69 -6.70
CA ASP A 19 3.90 -14.67 -7.78
C ASP A 19 3.11 -14.26 -9.03
N PHE A 20 2.56 -13.03 -9.06
CA PHE A 20 1.87 -12.56 -10.26
C PHE A 20 2.83 -12.43 -11.43
N PRO A 21 2.46 -12.93 -12.62
CA PRO A 21 3.22 -12.61 -13.82
C PRO A 21 3.34 -11.08 -14.00
N PRO A 22 4.51 -10.57 -14.44
CA PRO A 22 4.71 -9.12 -14.57
C PRO A 22 3.63 -8.41 -15.39
N SER A 23 3.19 -9.01 -16.49
CA SER A 23 2.15 -8.42 -17.33
C SER A 23 0.81 -8.30 -16.62
N ASP A 24 0.42 -9.31 -15.84
CA ASP A 24 -0.84 -9.28 -15.07
C ASP A 24 -0.78 -8.23 -13.97
N PHE A 25 0.35 -8.09 -13.33
CA PHE A 25 0.57 -7.09 -12.29
C PHE A 25 0.41 -5.67 -12.85
N ASP A 26 1.08 -5.37 -13.95
CA ASP A 26 1.00 -4.06 -14.59
C ASP A 26 -0.40 -3.79 -15.13
N ASN A 27 -1.01 -4.78 -15.78
CA ASN A 27 -2.34 -4.64 -16.37
C ASN A 27 -3.43 -4.38 -15.31
N THR A 28 -3.33 -5.00 -14.15
CA THR A 28 -4.27 -4.76 -13.05
C THR A 28 -4.26 -3.29 -12.64
N TYR A 29 -3.07 -2.71 -12.53
CA TYR A 29 -2.91 -1.30 -12.18
C TYR A 29 -3.57 -0.39 -13.22
N TYR A 30 -3.26 -0.58 -14.49
CA TYR A 30 -3.79 0.27 -15.55
C TYR A 30 -5.28 0.06 -15.77
N LYS A 31 -5.77 -1.17 -15.59
CA LYS A 31 -7.20 -1.47 -15.75
C LYS A 31 -8.05 -0.75 -14.73
N CYS A 32 -7.60 -0.61 -13.50
CA CYS A 32 -8.33 0.12 -12.47
C CYS A 32 -8.65 1.55 -12.90
N ALA A 33 -7.68 2.26 -13.45
CA ALA A 33 -7.90 3.62 -13.95
C ALA A 33 -8.87 3.60 -15.13
N LYS A 34 -8.77 2.61 -16.03
CA LYS A 34 -9.56 2.52 -17.25
C LYS A 34 -11.03 2.24 -16.98
N ILE A 35 -11.36 1.41 -15.98
CA ILE A 35 -12.74 1.06 -15.65
C ILE A 35 -13.39 2.02 -14.66
N SER A 36 -12.64 2.94 -14.08
CA SER A 36 -13.19 3.95 -13.19
C SER A 36 -14.14 4.89 -13.92
N THR A 37 -15.22 5.26 -13.25
CA THR A 37 -16.23 6.20 -13.76
C THR A 37 -16.38 7.35 -12.77
N PRO A 38 -17.13 8.43 -13.12
CA PRO A 38 -17.41 9.48 -12.14
C PRO A 38 -18.10 8.99 -10.87
N ASP A 39 -18.85 7.87 -10.95
CA ASP A 39 -19.61 7.34 -9.81
C ASP A 39 -18.83 6.29 -9.01
N ILE A 40 -17.90 5.57 -9.64
CA ILE A 40 -17.13 4.50 -9.00
C ILE A 40 -15.67 4.65 -9.39
N LYS A 41 -14.81 4.78 -8.38
CA LYS A 41 -13.36 4.82 -8.58
C LYS A 41 -12.70 3.56 -8.04
N TYR A 42 -11.94 2.90 -8.89
CA TYR A 42 -11.16 1.72 -8.55
C TYR A 42 -9.72 2.13 -8.32
N HIS A 43 -9.17 1.72 -7.20
CA HIS A 43 -7.79 2.04 -6.81
C HIS A 43 -6.99 0.76 -6.71
N ALA A 44 -5.89 0.68 -7.43
CA ALA A 44 -4.97 -0.45 -7.37
C ALA A 44 -3.87 -0.12 -6.37
N LEU A 45 -3.92 -0.72 -5.20
CA LEU A 45 -2.96 -0.51 -4.13
C LEU A 45 -2.03 -1.71 -4.03
N TYR A 46 -1.06 -1.76 -4.92
CA TYR A 46 -0.10 -2.84 -4.95
C TYR A 46 1.03 -2.62 -3.94
N SER A 47 1.66 -3.73 -3.56
CA SER A 47 2.96 -3.74 -2.93
C SER A 47 3.92 -4.60 -3.76
N ASN A 48 5.07 -4.07 -4.09
CA ASN A 48 6.09 -4.76 -4.81
C ASN A 48 7.33 -4.87 -3.90
N GLU A 49 7.54 -6.02 -3.28
CA GLU A 49 6.99 -7.33 -3.62
C GLU A 49 5.77 -7.72 -2.78
N CYS A 50 5.69 -7.34 -1.50
CA CYS A 50 4.66 -7.79 -0.56
C CYS A 50 4.27 -6.71 0.44
N ILE A 51 3.15 -6.92 1.12
CA ILE A 51 2.58 -5.97 2.09
C ILE A 51 3.52 -5.71 3.27
N GLU A 52 4.42 -6.63 3.56
CA GLU A 52 5.39 -6.48 4.64
C GLU A 52 6.28 -5.24 4.44
N LEU A 53 6.49 -4.81 3.20
CA LEU A 53 7.15 -3.52 2.93
C LEU A 53 6.39 -2.37 3.58
N TRP A 54 5.06 -2.33 3.41
CA TRP A 54 4.23 -1.31 4.04
C TRP A 54 4.39 -1.34 5.57
N PHE A 55 4.39 -2.52 6.16
CA PHE A 55 4.57 -2.66 7.60
C PHE A 55 5.93 -2.12 8.04
N LEU A 56 6.99 -2.47 7.31
CA LEU A 56 8.36 -2.05 7.65
C LEU A 56 8.54 -0.53 7.55
N LEU A 57 7.88 0.12 6.59
CA LEU A 57 7.97 1.57 6.42
C LEU A 57 7.42 2.37 7.60
N HIS A 58 6.70 1.72 8.52
CA HIS A 58 6.30 2.33 9.78
C HIS A 58 7.49 2.61 10.69
N PHE A 59 8.59 1.89 10.50
CA PHE A 59 9.75 1.93 11.39
C PHE A 59 11.01 2.46 10.73
N GLU A 60 11.18 2.24 9.44
CA GLU A 60 12.37 2.69 8.72
C GLU A 60 12.05 3.03 7.27
N TYR A 61 12.91 3.86 6.66
CA TYR A 61 12.81 4.14 5.23
C TYR A 61 13.68 3.14 4.48
N LEU A 62 13.05 2.24 3.75
CA LEU A 62 13.70 1.21 2.94
C LEU A 62 13.64 1.62 1.47
N GLN A 63 14.80 1.88 0.85
CA GLN A 63 14.85 2.23 -0.57
C GLN A 63 15.58 1.20 -1.42
N SER A 64 16.07 0.13 -0.81
CA SER A 64 16.70 -0.98 -1.52
C SER A 64 15.81 -2.21 -1.43
N ALA A 65 15.65 -2.91 -2.56
CA ALA A 65 14.92 -4.16 -2.57
C ALA A 65 15.62 -5.20 -1.69
N ILE A 66 14.86 -5.86 -0.83
CA ILE A 66 15.34 -6.98 -0.04
C ILE A 66 14.48 -8.20 -0.37
N HIS A 67 15.00 -9.38 -0.08
CA HIS A 67 14.22 -10.61 -0.26
C HIS A 67 13.04 -10.63 0.71
N ARG A 68 11.88 -11.14 0.23
CA ARG A 68 10.66 -11.18 1.07
C ARG A 68 10.89 -11.83 2.43
N ASN A 69 11.77 -12.83 2.49
CA ASN A 69 12.08 -13.52 3.75
C ASN A 69 12.85 -12.65 4.74
N ASP A 70 13.49 -11.58 4.28
CA ASP A 70 14.24 -10.66 5.14
C ASP A 70 13.32 -9.68 5.86
N TYR A 71 12.10 -9.48 5.39
CA TYR A 71 11.13 -8.63 6.08
C TYR A 71 10.73 -9.19 7.44
N TYR A 72 10.59 -10.51 7.55
CA TYR A 72 10.08 -11.16 8.75
C TYR A 72 10.98 -10.93 9.98
N PRO A 73 12.31 -11.15 9.91
CA PRO A 73 13.20 -10.84 11.03
C PRO A 73 13.21 -9.36 11.40
N LYS A 74 13.21 -8.48 10.42
CA LYS A 74 13.20 -7.03 10.67
C LYS A 74 11.92 -6.61 11.40
N LEU A 75 10.77 -7.08 10.95
CA LEU A 75 9.49 -6.79 11.60
C LEU A 75 9.43 -7.36 13.01
N SER A 76 9.93 -8.56 13.21
CA SER A 76 9.97 -9.19 14.54
C SER A 76 10.78 -8.36 15.51
N ASN A 77 11.90 -7.79 15.07
CA ASN A 77 12.72 -6.92 15.91
C ASN A 77 11.99 -5.64 16.30
N TYR A 78 11.33 -4.97 15.34
CA TYR A 78 10.62 -3.72 15.62
C TYR A 78 9.38 -3.94 16.48
N LEU A 79 8.66 -5.04 16.25
CA LEU A 79 7.41 -5.33 16.96
C LEU A 79 7.64 -5.97 18.33
N ASP A 80 8.86 -6.44 18.59
CA ASP A 80 9.22 -7.19 19.80
C ASP A 80 8.36 -8.45 20.01
N VAL A 81 7.86 -9.01 18.92
CA VAL A 81 7.15 -10.28 18.87
C VAL A 81 7.51 -10.96 17.55
N LYS A 82 7.37 -12.29 17.50
CA LYS A 82 7.60 -13.00 16.24
C LYS A 82 6.53 -12.64 15.23
N TYR A 83 6.95 -12.02 14.12
CA TYR A 83 6.02 -11.68 13.04
C TYR A 83 5.55 -12.96 12.34
N GLN A 84 4.25 -13.02 12.10
CA GLN A 84 3.61 -14.07 11.32
C GLN A 84 2.58 -13.44 10.40
N LYS A 85 2.38 -14.00 9.22
CA LYS A 85 1.31 -13.57 8.32
C LYS A 85 -0.04 -13.68 9.02
N ASN A 86 -0.91 -12.72 8.74
CA ASN A 86 -2.28 -12.67 9.26
C ASN A 86 -2.37 -12.50 10.79
N MET A 87 -1.43 -11.76 11.38
CA MET A 87 -1.54 -11.38 12.78
C MET A 87 -2.70 -10.41 12.99
N ASP A 88 -3.61 -10.73 13.88
CA ASP A 88 -4.81 -9.91 14.13
C ASP A 88 -4.50 -8.53 14.70
N SER A 89 -3.39 -8.37 15.41
CA SER A 89 -3.03 -7.15 16.13
C SER A 89 -2.17 -6.19 15.31
N MET A 90 -1.91 -6.46 14.03
CA MET A 90 -0.98 -5.63 13.21
C MET A 90 -1.38 -4.17 13.17
N TYR A 91 -2.65 -3.88 12.88
CA TYR A 91 -3.10 -2.49 12.81
C TYR A 91 -2.88 -1.75 14.13
N GLN A 92 -3.21 -2.38 15.23
CA GLN A 92 -3.05 -1.78 16.57
C GLN A 92 -1.58 -1.47 16.86
N MET A 93 -0.68 -2.39 16.52
CA MET A 93 0.75 -2.21 16.74
C MET A 93 1.36 -1.14 15.84
N LEU A 94 0.88 -1.02 14.60
CA LEU A 94 1.43 -0.09 13.62
C LEU A 94 0.84 1.32 13.73
N LYS A 95 -0.35 1.45 14.27
CA LYS A 95 -1.10 2.72 14.29
C LYS A 95 -0.28 3.91 14.82
N PRO A 96 0.49 3.81 15.91
CA PRO A 96 1.29 4.94 16.38
C PRO A 96 2.31 5.47 15.38
N PHE A 97 2.71 4.64 14.41
CA PHE A 97 3.75 4.96 13.42
C PHE A 97 3.18 5.24 12.02
N MET A 98 1.86 5.35 11.91
CA MET A 98 1.18 5.47 10.61
C MET A 98 1.63 6.69 9.82
N LYS A 99 1.84 7.83 10.48
CA LYS A 99 2.31 9.05 9.79
C LYS A 99 3.69 8.86 9.19
N VAL A 100 4.56 8.16 9.89
CA VAL A 100 5.90 7.82 9.40
C VAL A 100 5.79 6.93 8.16
N ALA A 101 4.94 5.92 8.21
CA ALA A 101 4.72 4.99 7.09
C ALA A 101 4.22 5.72 5.85
N ILE A 102 3.23 6.59 5.99
CA ILE A 102 2.69 7.38 4.87
C ILE A 102 3.78 8.25 4.25
N THR A 103 4.57 8.94 5.07
CA THR A 103 5.67 9.79 4.59
C THR A 103 6.72 8.96 3.86
N ASN A 104 7.14 7.84 4.44
CA ASN A 104 8.14 6.97 3.83
C ASN A 104 7.66 6.36 2.52
N ALA A 105 6.41 5.89 2.48
CA ALA A 105 5.84 5.28 1.29
C ALA A 105 5.69 6.29 0.14
N LYS A 106 5.25 7.51 0.45
CA LYS A 106 5.18 8.58 -0.55
C LYS A 106 6.55 8.93 -1.11
N ARG A 107 7.53 9.08 -0.23
CA ARG A 107 8.89 9.40 -0.64
C ARG A 107 9.46 8.32 -1.55
N LEU A 108 9.22 7.06 -1.21
CA LEU A 108 9.65 5.93 -2.02
C LEU A 108 8.96 5.93 -3.39
N ASP A 109 7.66 6.14 -3.39
CA ASP A 109 6.84 6.16 -4.61
C ASP A 109 7.27 7.29 -5.55
N GLU A 110 7.51 8.47 -5.01
CA GLU A 110 7.94 9.65 -5.77
C GLU A 110 9.35 9.50 -6.35
N SER A 111 10.14 8.56 -5.86
CA SER A 111 11.46 8.27 -6.42
C SER A 111 11.39 7.59 -7.80
N TYR A 112 10.22 7.10 -8.19
CA TYR A 112 9.98 6.47 -9.48
C TYR A 112 9.19 7.41 -10.38
N SER A 113 9.72 7.73 -11.57
CA SER A 113 9.08 8.65 -12.52
C SER A 113 8.36 7.85 -13.60
N ASN A 114 7.03 7.77 -13.52
CA ASN A 114 6.16 7.19 -14.57
C ASN A 114 6.57 5.80 -15.06
N LEU A 115 7.15 5.00 -14.17
CA LEU A 115 7.52 3.63 -14.50
C LEU A 115 6.33 2.69 -14.27
N PRO A 116 6.23 1.60 -15.06
CA PRO A 116 5.21 0.60 -14.77
C PRO A 116 5.45 -0.04 -13.40
N PRO A 117 4.38 -0.53 -12.75
CA PRO A 117 4.48 -1.06 -11.38
C PRO A 117 5.57 -2.09 -11.16
N THR A 118 5.83 -2.97 -12.14
CA THR A 118 6.89 -3.98 -12.03
C THR A 118 8.28 -3.36 -11.96
N LYS A 119 8.45 -2.14 -12.42
CA LYS A 119 9.72 -1.41 -12.37
C LYS A 119 9.87 -0.55 -11.11
N CYS A 120 8.80 -0.38 -10.35
CA CYS A 120 8.81 0.30 -9.07
C CYS A 120 9.05 -0.73 -7.97
N TYR A 121 10.31 -0.94 -7.64
CA TYR A 121 10.72 -1.98 -6.70
C TYR A 121 11.91 -1.54 -5.85
N PRO A 122 11.75 -1.38 -4.51
CA PRO A 122 10.54 -1.60 -3.72
C PRO A 122 9.54 -0.44 -3.82
N ALA A 123 8.25 -0.75 -3.77
CA ALA A 123 7.19 0.27 -3.73
C ALA A 123 5.91 -0.30 -3.12
N THR A 124 5.13 0.55 -2.49
CA THR A 124 3.79 0.19 -2.01
C THR A 124 2.86 1.39 -2.15
N LYS A 125 1.66 1.13 -2.65
CA LYS A 125 0.59 2.12 -2.79
C LYS A 125 -0.41 2.07 -1.63
N VAL A 126 -0.22 1.20 -0.65
CA VAL A 126 -1.17 1.03 0.45
C VAL A 126 -1.39 2.33 1.23
N TYR A 127 -0.39 3.20 1.29
CA TYR A 127 -0.53 4.49 1.97
C TYR A 127 -1.68 5.34 1.43
N GLU A 128 -2.08 5.15 0.19
CA GLU A 128 -3.11 5.99 -0.46
C GLU A 128 -4.46 5.89 0.24
N ILE A 129 -4.86 4.70 0.72
CA ILE A 129 -6.12 4.56 1.44
C ILE A 129 -6.07 5.28 2.79
N PHE A 130 -4.96 5.20 3.50
CA PHE A 130 -4.81 5.87 4.79
C PHE A 130 -4.70 7.39 4.63
N ASP A 131 -4.01 7.85 3.60
CA ASP A 131 -3.95 9.27 3.27
C ASP A 131 -5.33 9.82 2.89
N PHE A 132 -6.12 9.05 2.16
CA PHE A 132 -7.50 9.40 1.83
C PHE A 132 -8.37 9.47 3.08
N LEU A 133 -8.21 8.52 4.01
CA LEU A 133 -9.05 8.41 5.20
C LEU A 133 -8.58 9.26 6.38
N LYS A 134 -7.47 9.96 6.28
CA LYS A 134 -6.87 10.69 7.41
C LYS A 134 -7.81 11.72 8.03
N ASP A 135 -8.74 12.27 7.25
CA ASP A 135 -9.71 13.25 7.74
C ASP A 135 -10.89 12.57 8.44
N TYR A 136 -11.02 11.26 8.33
CA TYR A 136 -12.10 10.46 8.91
C TYR A 136 -11.65 9.60 10.09
N ILE A 137 -10.35 9.33 10.19
CA ILE A 137 -9.76 8.53 11.26
C ILE A 137 -8.65 9.33 11.92
N LYS A 138 -8.51 9.15 13.24
CA LYS A 138 -7.37 9.75 13.97
C LYS A 138 -6.16 8.85 13.82
N VAL A 139 -5.16 9.38 13.19
CA VAL A 139 -3.89 8.69 12.97
C VAL A 139 -2.81 9.30 13.86
#